data_612fdf9dfc2e47433f483b76e1146b70
#
_entry.id   612fdf9dfc2e47433f483b76e1146b70
#
_cell.length_a   1.000
_cell.length_b   1.000
_cell.length_c   1.000
_cell.angle_alpha   90.00
_cell.angle_beta   90.00
_cell.angle_gamma   90.00
#
_symmetry.space_group_name_H-M   'P 1'
#
loop_
_entity.id
_entity.type
_entity.pdbx_description
1 polymer ?
#
loop_
_entity_poly.entity_id
_entity_poly.type
_entity_poly.pdbx_seq_one_letter_code
_entity_poly.pdbx_strand_id
1 'polypeptide(L)'
;MSKNYRFETLQIHAGQKPDPVTKATGIPIYLSNAFTFDDADQAKNIFALEEGGYFYSRLSNPTVDALQQRMAALDGGVGAVAFASGTAAIMGLIMTVCETGDEIIAANNLYGGTIGSLSGTMADRKSTRLNS
;
A
#
# COMPACT_ATOMS: atom_id res chain seq x y z
N MET A 1 17.17 -16.24 10.07
CA MET A 1 16.24 -17.31 9.68
C MET A 1 14.83 -16.75 9.78
N SER A 2 14.13 -16.58 8.68
CA SER A 2 12.73 -16.19 8.69
C SER A 2 11.92 -17.35 9.30
N LYS A 3 11.28 -17.11 10.44
CA LYS A 3 10.37 -18.10 11.01
C LYS A 3 9.19 -18.23 10.06
N ASN A 4 9.00 -19.43 9.51
CA ASN A 4 7.87 -19.71 8.64
C ASN A 4 6.62 -19.89 9.52
N TYR A 5 5.91 -18.80 9.78
CA TYR A 5 4.69 -18.80 10.59
C TYR A 5 3.52 -19.37 9.79
N ARG A 6 2.57 -20.02 10.48
CA ARG A 6 1.29 -20.41 9.87
C ARG A 6 0.43 -19.18 9.56
N PHE A 7 -0.50 -19.33 8.64
CA PHE A 7 -1.40 -18.25 8.20
C PHE A 7 -2.12 -17.58 9.37
N GLU A 8 -2.65 -18.36 10.32
CA GLU A 8 -3.35 -17.87 11.51
C GLU A 8 -2.43 -17.00 12.40
N THR A 9 -1.16 -17.38 12.49
CA THR A 9 -0.16 -16.60 13.23
C THR A 9 0.18 -15.29 12.51
N LEU A 10 0.27 -15.32 11.18
CA LEU A 10 0.52 -14.13 10.37
C LEU A 10 -0.62 -13.13 10.48
N GLN A 11 -1.88 -13.57 10.52
CA GLN A 11 -3.04 -12.70 10.69
C GLN A 11 -2.95 -11.81 11.94
N ILE A 12 -2.31 -12.31 12.99
CA ILE A 12 -2.22 -11.61 14.29
C ILE A 12 -0.89 -10.83 14.39
N HIS A 13 0.22 -11.43 13.97
CA HIS A 13 1.56 -10.96 14.33
C HIS A 13 2.37 -10.35 13.16
N ALA A 14 2.01 -10.59 11.90
CA ALA A 14 2.76 -10.01 10.79
C ALA A 14 2.62 -8.49 10.76
N GLY A 15 3.71 -7.80 10.40
CA GLY A 15 3.76 -6.34 10.38
C GLY A 15 3.72 -5.67 11.76
N GLN A 16 3.79 -6.44 12.84
CA GLN A 16 3.68 -5.94 14.21
C GLN A 16 4.98 -6.15 14.97
N LYS A 17 5.47 -5.08 15.57
CA LYS A 17 6.57 -5.11 16.54
C LYS A 17 6.10 -4.37 17.80
N PRO A 18 6.54 -4.80 19.00
CA PRO A 18 6.27 -4.05 20.21
C PRO A 18 6.79 -2.61 20.07
N ASP A 19 6.01 -1.66 20.55
CA ASP A 19 6.41 -0.26 20.54
C ASP A 19 7.74 -0.09 21.31
N PRO A 20 8.75 0.58 20.74
CA PRO A 20 10.08 0.65 21.35
C PRO A 20 10.11 1.45 22.65
N VAL A 21 9.19 2.39 22.84
CA VAL A 21 9.12 3.27 24.02
C VAL A 21 8.25 2.67 25.11
N THR A 22 6.99 2.38 24.77
CA THR A 22 5.98 1.92 25.76
C THR A 22 5.99 0.41 25.96
N LYS A 23 6.65 -0.33 25.07
CA LYS A 23 6.61 -1.81 25.01
C LYS A 23 5.20 -2.38 24.79
N ALA A 24 4.26 -1.56 24.31
CA ALA A 24 2.93 -2.02 23.95
C ALA A 24 3.01 -3.11 22.87
N THR A 25 2.27 -4.19 23.05
CA THR A 25 2.21 -5.30 22.09
C THR A 25 1.30 -4.98 20.90
N GLY A 26 0.25 -4.17 21.12
CA GLY A 26 -0.60 -3.64 20.06
C GLY A 26 0.08 -2.46 19.36
N ILE A 27 -0.17 -2.31 18.07
CA ILE A 27 0.36 -1.17 17.31
C ILE A 27 -0.39 0.10 17.74
N PRO A 28 0.31 1.15 18.18
CA PRO A 28 -0.33 2.44 18.45
C PRO A 28 -0.98 3.03 17.19
N ILE A 29 -2.06 3.77 17.38
CA ILE A 29 -2.69 4.53 16.30
C ILE A 29 -2.00 5.90 16.20
N TYR A 30 -1.23 6.10 15.15
CA TYR A 30 -0.51 7.34 14.90
C TYR A 30 -1.38 8.32 14.10
N LEU A 31 -2.06 9.23 14.79
CA LEU A 31 -2.89 10.29 14.21
C LEU A 31 -2.08 11.57 13.91
N SER A 32 -0.79 11.44 13.69
CA SER A 32 0.07 12.54 13.29
C SER A 32 0.13 12.66 11.77
N ASN A 33 0.17 13.87 11.25
CA ASN A 33 0.39 14.13 9.83
C ASN A 33 1.87 14.25 9.48
N ALA A 34 2.73 14.59 10.44
CA ALA A 34 4.16 14.78 10.23
C ALA A 34 4.96 14.19 11.40
N PHE A 35 6.20 13.83 11.13
CA PHE A 35 7.17 13.28 12.06
C PHE A 35 8.44 14.11 12.01
N THR A 36 9.15 14.20 13.13
CA THR A 36 10.41 14.92 13.24
C THR A 36 11.58 14.04 12.78
N PHE A 37 12.66 14.68 12.42
CA PHE A 37 13.95 14.04 12.15
C PHE A 37 14.88 14.27 13.34
N ASP A 38 15.85 13.38 13.54
CA ASP A 38 16.88 13.55 14.56
C ASP A 38 17.83 14.68 14.16
N ASP A 39 18.17 14.75 12.86
CA ASP A 39 19.03 15.79 12.29
C ASP A 39 18.80 15.97 10.78
N ALA A 40 19.55 16.88 10.16
CA ALA A 40 19.45 17.19 8.73
C ALA A 40 19.99 16.05 7.82
N ASP A 41 20.95 15.29 8.29
CA ASP A 41 21.53 14.18 7.53
C ASP A 41 20.54 13.01 7.47
N GLN A 42 19.85 12.70 8.57
CA GLN A 42 18.75 11.74 8.57
C GLN A 42 17.64 12.16 7.62
N ALA A 43 17.21 13.42 7.65
CA ALA A 43 16.19 13.93 6.73
C ALA A 43 16.62 13.72 5.27
N LYS A 44 17.85 14.08 4.91
CA LYS A 44 18.41 13.88 3.58
C LYS A 44 18.37 12.41 3.15
N ASN A 45 18.80 11.50 4.01
CA ASN A 45 18.86 10.07 3.70
C ASN A 45 17.45 9.48 3.50
N ILE A 46 16.48 9.87 4.32
CA ILE A 46 15.06 9.44 4.17
C ILE A 46 14.48 9.95 2.85
N PHE A 47 14.71 11.22 2.48
CA PHE A 47 14.25 11.77 1.20
C PHE A 47 14.96 11.16 -0.01
N ALA A 48 16.21 10.75 0.14
CA ALA A 48 16.96 10.03 -0.88
C ALA A 48 16.58 8.52 -0.97
N LEU A 49 15.72 8.02 -0.08
CA LEU A 49 15.36 6.60 0.07
C LEU A 49 16.55 5.69 0.42
N GLU A 50 17.59 6.27 1.02
CA GLU A 50 18.78 5.57 1.49
C GLU A 50 18.58 5.04 2.93
N GLU A 51 17.62 5.61 3.66
CA GLU A 51 17.23 5.21 5.00
C GLU A 51 15.70 5.10 5.12
N GLY A 52 15.23 4.10 5.87
CA GLY A 52 13.80 3.96 6.17
C GLY A 52 13.36 4.92 7.27
N GLY A 53 12.18 5.54 7.12
CA GLY A 53 11.65 6.42 8.15
C GLY A 53 10.27 6.97 7.80
N TYR A 54 9.67 7.64 8.78
CA TYR A 54 8.38 8.31 8.62
C TYR A 54 8.63 9.82 8.66
N PHE A 55 7.99 10.56 7.75
CA PHE A 55 8.08 12.01 7.75
C PHE A 55 6.73 12.69 7.47
N TYR A 56 5.87 12.06 6.69
CA TYR A 56 4.55 12.60 6.37
C TYR A 56 3.53 11.48 6.09
N SER A 57 2.41 11.48 6.82
CA SER A 57 1.45 10.36 6.83
C SER A 57 0.76 10.06 5.49
N ARG A 58 0.74 11.01 4.54
CA ARG A 58 0.27 10.74 3.17
C ARG A 58 1.20 9.77 2.43
N LEU A 59 2.48 9.76 2.75
CA LEU A 59 3.49 8.91 2.11
C LEU A 59 3.76 7.64 2.94
N SER A 60 3.92 7.80 4.25
CA SER A 60 4.16 6.69 5.16
C SER A 60 3.69 7.01 6.58
N ASN A 61 3.06 6.04 7.23
CA ASN A 61 2.58 6.15 8.61
C ASN A 61 2.73 4.79 9.28
N PRO A 62 3.23 4.71 10.54
CA PRO A 62 3.48 3.42 11.20
C PRO A 62 2.26 2.52 11.30
N THR A 63 1.06 3.08 11.50
CA THR A 63 -0.19 2.31 11.58
C THR A 63 -0.55 1.71 10.21
N VAL A 64 -0.42 2.50 9.13
CA VAL A 64 -0.69 2.04 7.76
C VAL A 64 0.37 1.04 7.30
N ASP A 65 1.63 1.30 7.62
CA ASP A 65 2.74 0.40 7.29
C ASP A 65 2.54 -1.00 7.91
N ALA A 66 2.09 -1.07 9.15
CA ALA A 66 1.77 -2.34 9.80
C ALA A 66 0.67 -3.13 9.06
N LEU A 67 -0.36 -2.44 8.54
CA LEU A 67 -1.38 -3.07 7.69
C LEU A 67 -0.76 -3.58 6.38
N GLN A 68 0.04 -2.75 5.71
CA GLN A 68 0.68 -3.09 4.45
C GLN A 68 1.60 -4.31 4.59
N GLN A 69 2.45 -4.33 5.62
CA GLN A 69 3.33 -5.47 5.91
C GLN A 69 2.54 -6.75 6.22
N ARG A 70 1.43 -6.64 6.95
CA ARG A 70 0.57 -7.79 7.26
C ARG A 70 -0.08 -8.35 6.01
N MET A 71 -0.65 -7.50 5.17
CA MET A 71 -1.27 -7.94 3.91
C MET A 71 -0.26 -8.58 2.97
N ALA A 72 0.92 -7.98 2.81
CA ALA A 72 2.00 -8.57 2.04
C ALA A 72 2.39 -9.97 2.56
N ALA A 73 2.51 -10.13 3.89
CA ALA A 73 2.85 -11.42 4.48
C ALA A 73 1.77 -12.49 4.29
N LEU A 74 0.49 -12.10 4.34
CA LEU A 74 -0.66 -13.01 4.17
C LEU A 74 -0.78 -13.50 2.73
N ASP A 75 -0.52 -12.62 1.75
CA ASP A 75 -0.58 -12.94 0.33
C ASP A 75 0.74 -13.48 -0.23
N GLY A 76 1.80 -13.56 0.60
CA GLY A 76 3.14 -13.96 0.15
C GLY A 76 3.79 -12.97 -0.81
N GLY A 77 3.34 -11.70 -0.80
CA GLY A 77 3.85 -10.62 -1.61
C GLY A 77 5.14 -10.01 -1.04
N VAL A 78 5.87 -9.29 -1.89
CA VAL A 78 7.08 -8.55 -1.48
C VAL A 78 6.75 -7.22 -0.79
N GLY A 79 5.53 -6.72 -0.97
CA GLY A 79 5.02 -5.49 -0.37
C GLY A 79 3.53 -5.31 -0.64
N ALA A 80 2.92 -4.34 0.00
CA ALA A 80 1.55 -3.91 -0.24
C ALA A 80 1.44 -2.41 -0.11
N VAL A 81 0.48 -1.81 -0.79
CA VAL A 81 0.15 -0.38 -0.68
C VAL A 81 -1.32 -0.23 -0.31
N ALA A 82 -1.61 0.50 0.74
CA ALA A 82 -2.97 0.75 1.19
C ALA A 82 -3.54 2.03 0.55
N PHE A 83 -4.80 1.95 0.13
CA PHE A 83 -5.56 3.06 -0.40
C PHE A 83 -6.81 3.30 0.44
N ALA A 84 -7.40 4.48 0.34
CA ALA A 84 -8.61 4.85 1.09
C ALA A 84 -9.88 4.11 0.62
N SER A 85 -9.86 3.48 -0.54
CA SER A 85 -10.96 2.67 -1.09
C SER A 85 -10.48 1.63 -2.09
N GLY A 86 -11.28 0.59 -2.31
CA GLY A 86 -10.99 -0.42 -3.34
C GLY A 86 -10.91 0.18 -4.75
N THR A 87 -11.78 1.11 -5.09
CA THR A 87 -11.70 1.83 -6.38
C THR A 87 -10.38 2.59 -6.51
N ALA A 88 -9.93 3.29 -5.46
CA ALA A 88 -8.66 3.97 -5.47
C ALA A 88 -7.47 3.00 -5.64
N ALA A 89 -7.54 1.82 -5.03
CA ALA A 89 -6.53 0.78 -5.18
C ALA A 89 -6.45 0.25 -6.63
N ILE A 90 -7.61 -0.05 -7.25
CA ILE A 90 -7.68 -0.50 -8.63
C ILE A 90 -7.13 0.56 -9.59
N MET A 91 -7.56 1.82 -9.40
CA MET A 91 -7.09 2.93 -10.22
C MET A 91 -5.60 3.19 -10.02
N GLY A 92 -5.12 3.15 -8.78
CA GLY A 92 -3.69 3.30 -8.46
C GLY A 92 -2.85 2.22 -9.10
N LEU A 93 -3.30 0.95 -9.08
CA LEU A 93 -2.62 -0.15 -9.77
C LEU A 93 -2.51 0.13 -11.28
N ILE A 94 -3.64 0.42 -11.93
CA ILE A 94 -3.67 0.64 -13.39
C ILE A 94 -2.77 1.81 -13.77
N MET A 95 -2.87 2.93 -13.07
CA MET A 95 -2.05 4.13 -13.35
C MET A 95 -0.55 3.91 -13.11
N THR A 96 -0.19 2.88 -12.33
CA THR A 96 1.21 2.56 -12.03
C THR A 96 1.81 1.61 -13.08
N VAL A 97 1.02 0.65 -13.59
CA VAL A 97 1.53 -0.43 -14.44
C VAL A 97 1.18 -0.27 -15.93
N CYS A 98 0.26 0.65 -16.27
CA CYS A 98 -0.20 0.87 -17.63
C CYS A 98 0.13 2.28 -18.11
N GLU A 99 0.55 2.38 -19.36
CA GLU A 99 0.74 3.64 -20.09
C GLU A 99 -0.39 3.88 -21.11
N THR A 100 -0.43 5.07 -21.69
CA THR A 100 -1.39 5.39 -22.76
C THR A 100 -1.15 4.52 -23.98
N GLY A 101 -2.13 3.72 -24.34
CA GLY A 101 -2.08 2.78 -25.47
C GLY A 101 -2.03 1.31 -25.05
N ASP A 102 -1.80 1.03 -23.78
CA ASP A 102 -1.83 -0.34 -23.26
C ASP A 102 -3.26 -0.92 -23.26
N GLU A 103 -3.35 -2.22 -23.33
CA GLU A 103 -4.62 -2.95 -23.31
C GLU A 103 -4.80 -3.66 -21.97
N ILE A 104 -6.01 -3.54 -21.40
CA ILE A 104 -6.38 -4.22 -20.16
C ILE A 104 -7.48 -5.24 -20.47
N ILE A 105 -7.26 -6.49 -20.09
CA ILE A 105 -8.28 -7.53 -20.15
C ILE A 105 -8.94 -7.62 -18.77
N ALA A 106 -10.24 -7.43 -18.72
CA ALA A 106 -11.02 -7.47 -17.49
C ALA A 106 -12.24 -8.38 -17.62
N ALA A 107 -12.60 -9.06 -16.54
CA ALA A 107 -13.82 -9.85 -16.50
C ALA A 107 -15.06 -8.94 -16.62
N ASN A 108 -16.12 -9.45 -17.25
CA ASN A 108 -17.37 -8.71 -17.43
C ASN A 108 -18.27 -8.66 -16.18
N ASN A 109 -17.97 -9.45 -15.15
CA ASN A 109 -18.72 -9.54 -13.90
C ASN A 109 -18.08 -8.75 -12.74
N LEU A 110 -17.33 -7.71 -13.05
CA LEU A 110 -16.74 -6.81 -12.06
C LEU A 110 -17.80 -5.92 -11.40
N TYR A 111 -17.43 -5.32 -10.26
CA TYR A 111 -18.21 -4.26 -9.64
C TYR A 111 -18.49 -3.13 -10.64
N GLY A 112 -19.75 -2.65 -10.69
CA GLY A 112 -20.17 -1.66 -11.69
C GLY A 112 -19.34 -0.38 -11.72
N GLY A 113 -18.85 0.11 -10.56
CA GLY A 113 -17.94 1.25 -10.51
C GLY A 113 -16.58 0.99 -11.17
N THR A 114 -16.08 -0.24 -11.10
CA THR A 114 -14.85 -0.64 -11.80
C THR A 114 -15.07 -0.70 -13.31
N ILE A 115 -16.19 -1.29 -13.75
CA ILE A 115 -16.58 -1.33 -15.17
C ILE A 115 -16.68 0.10 -15.71
N GLY A 116 -17.41 0.99 -15.00
CA GLY A 116 -17.56 2.40 -15.39
C GLY A 116 -16.23 3.15 -15.47
N SER A 117 -15.32 2.88 -14.54
CA SER A 117 -13.97 3.48 -14.55
C SER A 117 -13.14 2.99 -15.74
N LEU A 118 -13.18 1.69 -16.03
CA LEU A 118 -12.44 1.10 -17.15
C LEU A 118 -13.02 1.52 -18.51
N SER A 119 -14.34 1.47 -18.69
CA SER A 119 -14.99 1.80 -19.96
C SER A 119 -15.13 3.30 -20.24
N GLY A 120 -15.14 4.13 -19.21
CA GLY A 120 -15.27 5.59 -19.29
C GLY A 120 -13.94 6.30 -19.06
N THR A 121 -13.62 6.53 -17.79
CA THR A 121 -12.47 7.38 -17.42
C THR A 121 -11.13 6.91 -18.00
N MET A 122 -10.92 5.59 -18.10
CA MET A 122 -9.70 5.04 -18.67
C MET A 122 -9.76 4.93 -20.19
N ALA A 123 -10.93 4.70 -20.78
CA ALA A 123 -11.09 4.65 -22.23
C ALA A 123 -10.71 5.98 -22.90
N ASP A 124 -11.07 7.11 -22.31
CA ASP A 124 -10.69 8.45 -22.78
C ASP A 124 -9.17 8.68 -22.76
N ARG A 125 -8.46 7.95 -21.90
CA ARG A 125 -6.99 7.94 -21.87
C ARG A 125 -6.36 6.97 -22.86
N LYS A 126 -7.14 6.38 -23.76
CA LYS A 126 -6.77 5.41 -24.79
C LYS A 126 -6.12 4.12 -24.26
N SER A 127 -6.52 3.66 -23.08
CA SER A 127 -5.86 2.55 -22.39
C SER A 127 -6.75 1.35 -22.10
N THR A 128 -7.96 1.21 -22.68
CA THR A 128 -8.81 0.09 -22.24
C THR A 128 -9.60 -0.53 -23.38
N ARG A 129 -9.41 -1.82 -23.61
CA ARG A 129 -10.41 -2.69 -24.26
C ARG A 129 -10.98 -3.65 -23.24
N LEU A 130 -12.30 -3.58 -23.02
CA LEU A 130 -13.05 -4.62 -22.33
C LEU A 130 -13.35 -5.71 -23.36
N ASN A 131 -12.85 -6.91 -23.15
CA ASN A 131 -13.29 -8.09 -23.89
C ASN A 131 -14.38 -8.80 -23.08
N SER A 132 -15.58 -8.84 -23.66
CA SER A 132 -16.70 -9.64 -23.18
C SER A 132 -16.48 -11.13 -23.50
#